data_d50dc7f37597e33af2f1f31f2bfa8d50
#
_entry.id   d50dc7f37597e33af2f1f31f2bfa8d50
#
_cell.length_a   1.000
_cell.length_b   1.000
_cell.length_c   1.000
_cell.angle_alpha   90.00
_cell.angle_beta   90.00
_cell.angle_gamma   90.00
#
_symmetry.space_group_name_H-M   'P 1'
#
loop_
_entity.id
_entity.type
_entity.pdbx_description
1 polymer ?
#
loop_
_entity_poly.entity_id
_entity_poly.type
_entity_poly.pdbx_seq_one_letter_code
_entity_poly.pdbx_strand_id
1 'polypeptide(L)'
;PKMIWHFGDLGMDISIFTCTNGSINNDGCKLDTKNQPQWQENWLTNANRKIIYDDWSRINLLKTSLPVFEGDYTITSGSLTPRINIFDTSIPETELRNVIILANFDVVAQSVNTNFPLAGDWVDLMDPSGNTTYAASTVTLQPGEFRIFGNQQATLSKDDNTIESSLRIYPNPATQSFSISKDVKDIAIYDITGKQVKQFARNATKNNSYFVADLNTGIYFVRIINDDNKAMTKKLIIN
;
A
#
# COMPACT_ATOMS: atom_id res chain seq x y z
N PRO A 1 -15.11 -12.11 4.22
CA PRO A 1 -13.82 -12.51 3.61
C PRO A 1 -13.79 -12.03 2.17
N LYS A 2 -12.67 -11.42 1.75
CA LYS A 2 -12.44 -11.01 0.36
C LYS A 2 -11.34 -11.89 -0.20
N MET A 3 -11.49 -12.34 -1.43
CA MET A 3 -10.49 -13.15 -2.12
C MET A 3 -10.11 -12.46 -3.41
N ILE A 4 -8.81 -12.25 -3.60
CA ILE A 4 -8.23 -11.83 -4.87
C ILE A 4 -7.68 -13.08 -5.53
N TRP A 5 -8.05 -13.30 -6.78
CA TRP A 5 -7.54 -14.42 -7.54
C TRP A 5 -6.05 -14.25 -7.84
N HIS A 6 -5.32 -15.36 -7.93
CA HIS A 6 -3.90 -15.40 -8.26
C HIS A 6 -3.57 -14.52 -9.48
N PHE A 7 -2.69 -13.54 -9.31
CA PHE A 7 -2.32 -12.52 -10.30
C PHE A 7 -3.46 -11.70 -10.90
N GLY A 8 -4.62 -11.62 -10.23
CA GLY A 8 -5.71 -10.73 -10.61
C GLY A 8 -5.31 -9.25 -10.61
N ASP A 9 -4.41 -8.87 -9.69
CA ASP A 9 -3.77 -7.56 -9.59
C ASP A 9 -2.85 -7.21 -10.78
N LEU A 10 -2.47 -8.22 -11.58
CA LEU A 10 -1.69 -8.07 -12.81
C LEU A 10 -2.52 -8.32 -14.08
N GLY A 11 -3.86 -8.40 -13.92
CA GLY A 11 -4.77 -8.64 -15.05
C GLY A 11 -4.55 -10.00 -15.73
N MET A 12 -4.35 -11.07 -14.96
CA MET A 12 -4.26 -12.42 -15.51
C MET A 12 -5.53 -12.76 -16.28
N ASP A 13 -5.40 -13.02 -17.56
CA ASP A 13 -6.48 -13.29 -18.52
C ASP A 13 -6.48 -14.74 -19.05
N ILE A 14 -5.56 -15.56 -18.53
CA ILE A 14 -5.40 -16.96 -18.92
C ILE A 14 -5.99 -17.86 -17.84
N SER A 15 -6.82 -18.83 -18.23
CA SER A 15 -7.33 -19.82 -17.30
C SER A 15 -6.20 -20.65 -16.67
N ILE A 16 -6.32 -20.92 -15.37
CA ILE A 16 -5.40 -21.82 -14.65
C ILE A 16 -5.38 -23.24 -15.23
N PHE A 17 -6.40 -23.62 -16.00
CA PHE A 17 -6.50 -24.91 -16.68
C PHE A 17 -5.81 -24.92 -18.05
N THR A 18 -5.25 -23.78 -18.48
CA THR A 18 -4.53 -23.68 -19.75
C THR A 18 -3.08 -24.06 -19.54
N CYS A 19 -2.55 -24.88 -20.42
CA CYS A 19 -1.13 -25.22 -20.49
C CYS A 19 -0.31 -24.15 -21.19
N THR A 20 1.00 -24.11 -21.00
CA THR A 20 1.92 -23.19 -21.67
C THR A 20 1.91 -23.28 -23.19
N ASN A 21 1.53 -24.44 -23.74
CA ASN A 21 1.34 -24.67 -25.18
C ASN A 21 -0.07 -24.34 -25.69
N GLY A 22 -0.94 -23.75 -24.84
CA GLY A 22 -2.31 -23.37 -25.16
C GLY A 22 -3.32 -24.53 -25.10
N SER A 23 -2.91 -25.78 -24.85
CA SER A 23 -3.86 -26.89 -24.66
C SER A 23 -4.60 -26.77 -23.33
N ILE A 24 -5.78 -27.37 -23.26
CA ILE A 24 -6.64 -27.42 -22.06
C ILE A 24 -6.78 -28.89 -21.64
N ASN A 25 -6.95 -29.14 -20.33
CA ASN A 25 -7.22 -30.46 -19.73
C ASN A 25 -6.05 -31.45 -19.66
N ASN A 26 -4.82 -30.99 -19.71
CA ASN A 26 -3.67 -31.83 -19.38
C ASN A 26 -3.16 -31.48 -17.98
N ASP A 27 -3.41 -32.36 -16.99
CA ASP A 27 -3.09 -32.09 -15.58
C ASP A 27 -1.60 -31.85 -15.32
N GLY A 28 -0.71 -32.40 -16.12
CA GLY A 28 0.74 -32.23 -15.97
C GLY A 28 1.27 -30.86 -16.41
N CYS A 29 0.46 -30.02 -17.02
CA CYS A 29 0.90 -28.71 -17.55
C CYS A 29 -0.03 -27.54 -17.20
N LYS A 30 -1.08 -27.75 -16.39
CA LYS A 30 -1.96 -26.69 -15.92
C LYS A 30 -1.20 -25.65 -15.12
N LEU A 31 -1.63 -24.39 -15.19
CA LEU A 31 -1.03 -23.28 -14.46
C LEU A 31 -1.19 -23.42 -12.93
N ASP A 32 -2.22 -24.14 -12.46
CA ASP A 32 -2.44 -24.44 -11.04
C ASP A 32 -1.37 -25.37 -10.45
N THR A 33 -0.73 -26.21 -11.30
CA THR A 33 0.35 -27.10 -10.89
C THR A 33 1.74 -26.56 -11.16
N LYS A 34 1.85 -25.53 -12.01
CA LYS A 34 3.11 -24.89 -12.37
C LYS A 34 2.99 -23.38 -12.14
N ASN A 35 3.52 -22.90 -11.03
CA ASN A 35 3.64 -21.48 -10.81
C ASN A 35 4.39 -20.84 -11.98
N GLN A 36 3.70 -19.98 -12.74
CA GLN A 36 4.33 -19.10 -13.71
C GLN A 36 4.77 -17.85 -12.95
N PRO A 37 6.07 -17.68 -12.67
CA PRO A 37 6.51 -16.49 -12.00
C PRO A 37 6.30 -15.29 -12.92
N GLN A 38 5.61 -14.27 -12.42
CA GLN A 38 5.28 -13.04 -13.16
C GLN A 38 6.52 -12.36 -13.78
N TRP A 39 7.70 -12.53 -13.19
CA TRP A 39 8.95 -11.99 -13.75
C TRP A 39 9.44 -12.73 -14.99
N GLN A 40 9.05 -13.97 -15.22
CA GLN A 40 9.34 -14.67 -16.48
C GLN A 40 8.47 -14.14 -17.62
N GLU A 41 7.20 -13.84 -17.33
CA GLU A 41 6.25 -13.30 -18.30
C GLU A 41 6.41 -11.79 -18.51
N ASN A 42 7.22 -11.11 -17.67
CA ASN A 42 7.43 -9.66 -17.71
C ASN A 42 6.13 -8.84 -17.76
N TRP A 43 5.09 -9.26 -17.05
CA TRP A 43 3.76 -8.67 -17.14
C TRP A 43 3.73 -7.17 -16.83
N LEU A 44 4.59 -6.67 -15.96
CA LEU A 44 4.69 -5.24 -15.64
C LEU A 44 5.31 -4.39 -16.78
N THR A 45 5.88 -5.00 -17.80
CA THR A 45 6.30 -4.29 -19.01
C THR A 45 5.14 -4.03 -19.98
N ASN A 46 4.02 -4.74 -19.83
CA ASN A 46 2.78 -4.47 -20.53
C ASN A 46 2.07 -3.26 -19.91
N ALA A 47 1.87 -2.20 -20.69
CA ALA A 47 1.30 -0.94 -20.19
C ALA A 47 -0.09 -1.11 -19.56
N ASN A 48 -0.96 -1.94 -20.15
CA ASN A 48 -2.31 -2.17 -19.63
C ASN A 48 -2.28 -2.92 -18.28
N ARG A 49 -1.43 -3.94 -18.16
CA ARG A 49 -1.27 -4.68 -16.90
C ARG A 49 -0.66 -3.81 -15.80
N LYS A 50 0.30 -2.95 -16.20
CA LYS A 50 0.88 -1.99 -15.25
C LYS A 50 -0.16 -1.03 -14.71
N ILE A 51 -1.10 -0.54 -15.53
CA ILE A 51 -2.20 0.31 -15.07
C ILE A 51 -3.04 -0.43 -14.02
N ILE A 52 -3.44 -1.68 -14.29
CA ILE A 52 -4.21 -2.49 -13.33
C ILE A 52 -3.45 -2.62 -12.00
N TYR A 53 -2.16 -2.91 -12.05
CA TYR A 53 -1.32 -3.04 -10.86
C TYR A 53 -1.19 -1.73 -10.09
N ASP A 54 -0.97 -0.61 -10.79
CA ASP A 54 -0.83 0.71 -10.19
C ASP A 54 -2.16 1.14 -9.52
N ASP A 55 -3.29 0.90 -10.16
CA ASP A 55 -4.62 1.18 -9.61
C ASP A 55 -4.89 0.35 -8.35
N TRP A 56 -4.62 -0.95 -8.38
CA TRP A 56 -4.72 -1.81 -7.20
C TRP A 56 -3.84 -1.33 -6.05
N SER A 57 -2.59 -0.96 -6.36
CA SER A 57 -1.63 -0.45 -5.38
C SER A 57 -2.13 0.85 -4.77
N ARG A 58 -2.65 1.77 -5.59
CA ARG A 58 -3.19 3.04 -5.13
C ARG A 58 -4.42 2.86 -4.25
N ILE A 59 -5.39 2.05 -4.66
CA ILE A 59 -6.60 1.75 -3.88
C ILE A 59 -6.27 1.11 -2.54
N ASN A 60 -5.34 0.15 -2.52
CA ASN A 60 -4.91 -0.48 -1.28
C ASN A 60 -4.24 0.53 -0.35
N LEU A 61 -3.37 1.40 -0.87
CA LEU A 61 -2.72 2.45 -0.10
C LEU A 61 -3.76 3.42 0.51
N LEU A 62 -4.71 3.91 -0.27
CA LEU A 62 -5.80 4.76 0.22
C LEU A 62 -6.56 4.07 1.34
N LYS A 63 -7.00 2.82 1.10
CA LYS A 63 -7.82 2.07 2.06
C LYS A 63 -7.10 1.77 3.38
N THR A 64 -5.80 1.49 3.33
CA THR A 64 -5.05 1.10 4.53
C THR A 64 -4.47 2.29 5.30
N SER A 65 -4.36 3.47 4.67
CA SER A 65 -3.71 4.64 5.27
C SER A 65 -4.69 5.72 5.75
N LEU A 66 -5.95 5.71 5.27
CA LEU A 66 -6.88 6.80 5.51
C LEU A 66 -8.04 6.37 6.42
N PRO A 67 -8.24 7.04 7.56
CA PRO A 67 -9.27 6.67 8.56
C PRO A 67 -10.70 6.65 7.98
N VAL A 68 -11.03 7.49 7.01
CA VAL A 68 -12.36 7.55 6.39
C VAL A 68 -12.85 6.19 5.86
N PHE A 69 -11.94 5.30 5.46
CA PHE A 69 -12.29 3.96 4.96
C PHE A 69 -12.71 2.97 6.05
N GLU A 70 -12.57 3.33 7.33
CA GLU A 70 -13.10 2.57 8.47
C GLU A 70 -14.49 3.06 8.90
N GLY A 71 -14.98 4.17 8.29
CA GLY A 71 -16.28 4.77 8.58
C GLY A 71 -17.46 4.02 7.93
N ASP A 72 -18.61 4.69 7.91
CA ASP A 72 -19.84 4.18 7.32
C ASP A 72 -19.81 4.28 5.79
N TYR A 73 -20.71 3.51 5.13
CA TYR A 73 -20.86 3.60 3.68
C TYR A 73 -22.30 3.39 3.21
N THR A 74 -22.61 3.97 2.07
CA THR A 74 -23.84 3.67 1.31
C THR A 74 -23.51 3.27 -0.11
N ILE A 75 -24.26 2.31 -0.64
CA ILE A 75 -24.11 1.85 -2.03
C ILE A 75 -25.41 2.04 -2.75
N THR A 76 -25.38 2.78 -3.87
CA THR A 76 -26.46 2.82 -4.85
C THR A 76 -26.11 1.87 -5.97
N SER A 77 -26.80 0.74 -6.00
CA SER A 77 -26.65 -0.33 -6.99
C SER A 77 -27.95 -0.46 -7.82
N GLY A 78 -27.95 -1.34 -8.80
CA GLY A 78 -29.11 -1.59 -9.67
C GLY A 78 -29.04 -0.89 -11.03
N SER A 79 -27.91 -0.20 -11.31
CA SER A 79 -27.56 0.32 -12.63
C SER A 79 -26.16 -0.09 -13.01
N LEU A 80 -25.78 0.10 -14.29
CA LEU A 80 -24.41 -0.12 -14.76
C LEU A 80 -23.46 1.01 -14.32
N THR A 81 -23.98 2.03 -13.63
CA THR A 81 -23.21 3.15 -13.05
C THR A 81 -23.41 3.22 -11.54
N PRO A 82 -22.92 2.24 -10.77
CA PRO A 82 -23.06 2.24 -9.33
C PRO A 82 -22.28 3.38 -8.68
N ARG A 83 -22.77 3.79 -7.51
CA ARG A 83 -22.13 4.80 -6.67
C ARG A 83 -21.92 4.27 -5.26
N ILE A 84 -20.73 4.49 -4.70
CA ILE A 84 -20.44 4.24 -3.29
C ILE A 84 -20.11 5.59 -2.65
N ASN A 85 -20.71 5.86 -1.50
CA ASN A 85 -20.32 6.95 -0.62
C ASN A 85 -19.76 6.36 0.68
N ILE A 86 -18.52 6.66 1.01
CA ILE A 86 -17.87 6.28 2.25
C ILE A 86 -17.70 7.57 3.06
N PHE A 87 -18.01 7.55 4.34
CA PHE A 87 -17.93 8.75 5.16
C PHE A 87 -17.72 8.43 6.63
N ASP A 88 -17.04 9.35 7.32
CA ASP A 88 -16.89 9.33 8.77
C ASP A 88 -17.16 10.74 9.33
N THR A 89 -18.29 10.88 10.01
CA THR A 89 -18.71 12.17 10.58
C THR A 89 -17.91 12.59 11.80
N SER A 90 -17.10 11.72 12.38
CA SER A 90 -16.17 12.05 13.47
C SER A 90 -14.94 12.82 12.97
N ILE A 91 -14.63 12.72 11.67
CA ILE A 91 -13.53 13.43 11.02
C ILE A 91 -14.02 14.84 10.63
N PRO A 92 -13.25 15.92 10.92
CA PRO A 92 -13.60 17.28 10.51
C PRO A 92 -13.75 17.45 8.99
N GLU A 93 -14.60 18.40 8.54
CA GLU A 93 -14.77 18.69 7.08
C GLU A 93 -13.52 19.24 6.41
N THR A 94 -12.61 19.79 7.20
CA THR A 94 -11.29 20.25 6.73
C THR A 94 -10.31 19.12 6.44
N GLU A 95 -10.68 17.88 6.77
CA GLU A 95 -9.94 16.66 6.52
C GLU A 95 -10.72 15.74 5.57
N LEU A 96 -10.09 14.67 5.10
CA LEU A 96 -10.73 13.71 4.22
C LEU A 96 -11.73 12.85 5.01
N ARG A 97 -13.00 13.26 5.03
CA ARG A 97 -14.09 12.58 5.72
C ARG A 97 -15.14 11.94 4.80
N ASN A 98 -15.13 12.31 3.52
CA ASN A 98 -16.06 11.77 2.53
C ASN A 98 -15.30 11.32 1.28
N VAL A 99 -15.64 10.12 0.80
CA VAL A 99 -15.12 9.54 -0.43
C VAL A 99 -16.28 9.08 -1.30
N ILE A 100 -16.31 9.52 -2.56
CA ILE A 100 -17.29 9.10 -3.56
C ILE A 100 -16.59 8.25 -4.61
N ILE A 101 -17.10 7.05 -4.84
CA ILE A 101 -16.62 6.16 -5.89
C ILE A 101 -17.72 6.04 -6.93
N LEU A 102 -17.39 6.34 -8.18
CA LEU A 102 -18.24 6.19 -9.35
C LEU A 102 -17.58 5.21 -10.32
N ALA A 103 -18.38 4.36 -10.96
CA ALA A 103 -17.89 3.43 -11.98
C ALA A 103 -18.87 3.33 -13.13
N ASN A 104 -18.38 2.99 -14.31
CA ASN A 104 -19.18 2.70 -15.48
C ASN A 104 -18.93 1.26 -15.96
N PHE A 105 -19.86 0.37 -15.71
CA PHE A 105 -19.85 -1.03 -16.18
C PHE A 105 -20.59 -1.22 -17.51
N ASP A 106 -21.04 -0.12 -18.15
CA ASP A 106 -21.62 -0.16 -19.47
C ASP A 106 -20.54 -0.24 -20.56
N VAL A 107 -20.94 -0.61 -21.77
CA VAL A 107 -20.09 -0.68 -22.98
C VAL A 107 -20.03 0.66 -23.73
N VAL A 108 -20.77 1.68 -23.24
CA VAL A 108 -20.78 3.05 -23.78
C VAL A 108 -20.44 4.06 -22.70
N ALA A 109 -19.94 5.24 -23.11
CA ALA A 109 -19.66 6.32 -22.18
C ALA A 109 -20.96 6.79 -21.50
N GLN A 110 -20.90 7.01 -20.19
CA GLN A 110 -22.03 7.45 -19.38
C GLN A 110 -21.73 8.77 -18.69
N SER A 111 -22.70 9.69 -18.68
CA SER A 111 -22.66 10.90 -17.85
C SER A 111 -23.29 10.59 -16.50
N VAL A 112 -22.49 10.61 -15.45
CA VAL A 112 -22.88 10.20 -14.10
C VAL A 112 -22.94 11.40 -13.17
N ASN A 113 -24.03 11.53 -12.40
CA ASN A 113 -24.13 12.57 -11.38
C ASN A 113 -23.15 12.29 -10.24
N THR A 114 -22.34 13.27 -9.88
CA THR A 114 -21.39 13.18 -8.78
C THR A 114 -22.09 13.15 -7.42
N ASN A 115 -23.19 13.90 -7.28
CA ASN A 115 -23.96 14.01 -6.03
C ASN A 115 -23.06 14.19 -4.81
N PHE A 116 -22.09 15.10 -4.91
CA PHE A 116 -21.17 15.38 -3.82
C PHE A 116 -21.92 15.91 -2.60
N PRO A 117 -21.75 15.29 -1.41
CA PRO A 117 -22.50 15.68 -0.21
C PRO A 117 -22.04 16.99 0.41
N LEU A 118 -20.84 17.46 0.10
CA LEU A 118 -20.27 18.71 0.60
C LEU A 118 -20.01 19.66 -0.56
N ALA A 119 -20.17 20.96 -0.30
CA ALA A 119 -19.85 22.01 -1.27
C ALA A 119 -18.32 22.14 -1.44
N GLY A 120 -17.90 22.63 -2.60
CA GLY A 120 -16.49 22.88 -2.93
C GLY A 120 -15.94 21.93 -3.98
N ASP A 121 -14.66 22.05 -4.24
CA ASP A 121 -13.94 21.22 -5.19
C ASP A 121 -13.58 19.87 -4.56
N TRP A 122 -13.82 18.81 -5.32
CA TRP A 122 -13.49 17.45 -4.91
C TRP A 122 -12.23 16.99 -5.64
N VAL A 123 -11.35 16.31 -4.92
CA VAL A 123 -10.04 15.88 -5.42
C VAL A 123 -10.14 14.46 -5.98
N ASP A 124 -9.54 14.22 -7.14
CA ASP A 124 -9.34 12.85 -7.64
C ASP A 124 -8.28 12.13 -6.79
N LEU A 125 -8.71 11.18 -5.98
CA LEU A 125 -7.81 10.43 -5.10
C LEU A 125 -6.93 9.42 -5.85
N MET A 126 -7.26 9.11 -7.11
CA MET A 126 -6.40 8.28 -7.97
C MET A 126 -5.21 9.06 -8.54
N ASP A 127 -5.30 10.40 -8.57
CA ASP A 127 -4.17 11.27 -8.89
C ASP A 127 -3.23 11.40 -7.66
N PRO A 128 -2.02 10.81 -7.68
CA PRO A 128 -1.09 10.90 -6.56
C PRO A 128 -0.54 12.31 -6.33
N SER A 129 -0.64 13.21 -7.31
CA SER A 129 -0.24 14.61 -7.16
C SER A 129 -1.26 15.43 -6.36
N GLY A 130 -2.53 14.98 -6.31
CA GLY A 130 -3.64 15.68 -5.66
C GLY A 130 -4.06 16.99 -6.33
N ASN A 131 -3.62 17.23 -7.56
CA ASN A 131 -3.87 18.49 -8.28
C ASN A 131 -5.16 18.43 -9.14
N THR A 132 -5.67 17.23 -9.41
CA THR A 132 -6.87 17.05 -10.22
C THR A 132 -8.11 17.24 -9.37
N THR A 133 -8.89 18.28 -9.63
CA THR A 133 -10.12 18.61 -8.89
C THR A 133 -11.34 18.66 -9.79
N TYR A 134 -12.50 18.43 -9.18
CA TYR A 134 -13.81 18.41 -9.84
C TYR A 134 -14.83 19.20 -9.00
N ALA A 135 -15.46 20.19 -9.64
CA ALA A 135 -16.58 20.95 -9.07
C ALA A 135 -17.91 20.64 -9.78
N ALA A 136 -17.87 19.89 -10.87
CA ALA A 136 -19.02 19.64 -11.72
C ALA A 136 -20.01 18.67 -11.05
N SER A 137 -21.31 18.89 -11.32
CA SER A 137 -22.39 18.01 -10.87
C SER A 137 -22.46 16.68 -11.63
N THR A 138 -21.77 16.58 -12.75
CA THR A 138 -21.67 15.37 -13.58
C THR A 138 -20.25 15.12 -14.04
N VAL A 139 -19.93 13.85 -14.23
CA VAL A 139 -18.67 13.40 -14.83
C VAL A 139 -18.97 12.38 -15.92
N THR A 140 -18.27 12.47 -17.04
CA THR A 140 -18.36 11.44 -18.09
C THR A 140 -17.33 10.37 -17.83
N LEU A 141 -17.81 9.13 -17.69
CA LEU A 141 -16.99 7.93 -17.52
C LEU A 141 -17.01 7.09 -18.79
N GLN A 142 -15.84 6.70 -19.28
CA GLN A 142 -15.71 5.78 -20.40
C GLN A 142 -16.08 4.35 -19.98
N PRO A 143 -16.33 3.43 -20.92
CA PRO A 143 -16.57 2.02 -20.60
C PRO A 143 -15.45 1.44 -19.70
N GLY A 144 -15.82 0.85 -18.57
CA GLY A 144 -14.89 0.28 -17.60
C GLY A 144 -14.15 1.30 -16.73
N GLU A 145 -14.39 2.60 -16.92
CA GLU A 145 -13.76 3.65 -16.12
C GLU A 145 -14.39 3.76 -14.73
N PHE A 146 -13.57 4.04 -13.74
CA PHE A 146 -13.99 4.42 -12.39
C PHE A 146 -13.24 5.67 -11.92
N ARG A 147 -13.81 6.39 -10.95
CA ARG A 147 -13.21 7.54 -10.28
C ARG A 147 -13.44 7.45 -8.79
N ILE A 148 -12.46 7.90 -8.02
CA ILE A 148 -12.52 8.00 -6.56
C ILE A 148 -12.27 9.45 -6.18
N PHE A 149 -13.30 10.12 -5.65
CA PHE A 149 -13.24 11.51 -5.26
C PHE A 149 -13.22 11.65 -3.75
N GLY A 150 -12.41 12.55 -3.23
CA GLY A 150 -12.38 12.95 -1.82
C GLY A 150 -12.79 14.41 -1.66
N ASN A 151 -13.46 14.76 -0.53
CA ASN A 151 -13.73 16.15 -0.19
C ASN A 151 -12.47 16.95 0.15
N GLN A 152 -11.36 16.28 0.42
CA GLN A 152 -10.03 16.83 0.64
C GLN A 152 -8.99 15.95 -0.01
N GLN A 153 -7.80 16.50 -0.21
CA GLN A 153 -6.65 15.74 -0.67
C GLN A 153 -6.34 14.61 0.31
N ALA A 154 -6.03 13.44 -0.21
CA ALA A 154 -5.45 12.39 0.60
C ALA A 154 -4.07 12.83 1.07
N THR A 155 -3.96 13.34 2.29
CA THR A 155 -2.69 13.38 2.99
C THR A 155 -2.34 11.93 3.34
N LEU A 156 -1.93 11.18 2.33
CA LEU A 156 -1.18 9.98 2.59
C LEU A 156 0.05 10.51 3.31
N SER A 157 0.08 10.36 4.63
CA SER A 157 1.34 10.40 5.33
C SER A 157 2.18 9.42 4.53
N LYS A 158 3.07 9.95 3.71
CA LYS A 158 4.28 9.28 3.41
C LYS A 158 4.87 9.16 4.80
N ASP A 159 4.51 8.09 5.53
CA ASP A 159 5.45 7.57 6.50
C ASP A 159 6.72 7.56 5.70
N ASP A 160 7.65 8.45 6.06
CA ASP A 160 8.84 8.63 5.27
C ASP A 160 9.59 7.31 5.23
N ASN A 161 9.14 6.39 4.39
CA ASN A 161 9.90 5.24 3.91
C ASN A 161 11.21 5.72 3.25
N THR A 162 11.35 7.03 3.00
CA THR A 162 12.61 7.66 2.65
C THR A 162 13.65 7.56 3.78
N ILE A 163 13.24 7.58 5.06
CA ILE A 163 14.15 7.29 6.17
C ILE A 163 14.38 5.77 6.24
N GLU A 164 13.35 4.98 6.08
CA GLU A 164 13.43 3.51 6.15
C GLU A 164 14.26 2.90 5.02
N SER A 165 14.12 3.40 3.80
CA SER A 165 14.90 2.93 2.64
C SER A 165 16.37 3.35 2.70
N SER A 166 16.70 4.47 3.36
CA SER A 166 18.05 5.00 3.44
C SER A 166 18.82 4.60 4.71
N LEU A 167 18.11 4.11 5.76
CA LEU A 167 18.74 3.68 6.99
C LEU A 167 19.15 2.21 6.89
N ARG A 168 20.46 1.96 7.05
CA ARG A 168 21.04 0.61 6.98
C ARG A 168 21.65 0.23 8.31
N ILE A 169 21.53 -1.05 8.68
CA ILE A 169 22.24 -1.69 9.77
C ILE A 169 23.35 -2.54 9.15
N TYR A 170 24.58 -2.35 9.58
CA TYR A 170 25.73 -3.08 9.08
C TYR A 170 26.83 -3.24 10.14
N PRO A 171 27.56 -4.38 10.15
CA PRO A 171 27.26 -5.58 9.39
C PRO A 171 25.96 -6.24 9.87
N ASN A 172 25.29 -6.94 8.98
CA ASN A 172 24.15 -7.78 9.29
C ASN A 172 24.21 -9.04 8.41
N PRO A 173 24.59 -10.21 8.92
CA PRO A 173 24.76 -10.57 10.34
C PRO A 173 25.87 -9.82 11.08
N ALA A 174 25.66 -9.59 12.40
CA ALA A 174 26.61 -9.00 13.32
C ALA A 174 27.21 -10.07 14.25
N THR A 175 28.44 -9.86 14.70
CA THR A 175 29.09 -10.73 15.69
C THR A 175 29.38 -10.01 17.02
N GLN A 176 30.01 -8.86 16.98
CA GLN A 176 30.35 -8.07 18.17
C GLN A 176 29.54 -6.79 18.28
N SER A 177 29.37 -6.11 17.17
CA SER A 177 28.63 -4.85 17.10
C SER A 177 28.02 -4.65 15.71
N PHE A 178 27.04 -3.78 15.64
CA PHE A 178 26.52 -3.25 14.37
C PHE A 178 26.55 -1.72 14.39
N SER A 179 26.50 -1.13 13.22
CA SER A 179 26.41 0.32 13.05
C SER A 179 25.14 0.68 12.29
N ILE A 180 24.72 1.93 12.46
CA ILE A 180 23.56 2.50 11.73
C ILE A 180 24.10 3.63 10.85
N SER A 181 23.62 3.69 9.60
CA SER A 181 24.12 4.63 8.57
C SER A 181 23.75 6.10 8.83
N LYS A 182 22.95 6.40 9.85
CA LYS A 182 22.52 7.76 10.23
C LYS A 182 22.52 7.92 11.74
N ASP A 183 22.59 9.17 12.20
CA ASP A 183 22.40 9.51 13.60
C ASP A 183 20.94 9.23 14.01
N VAL A 184 20.78 8.68 15.22
CA VAL A 184 19.49 8.26 15.76
C VAL A 184 19.38 8.68 17.23
N LYS A 185 18.15 8.91 17.69
CA LYS A 185 17.88 9.39 19.03
C LYS A 185 17.95 8.26 20.07
N ASP A 186 17.36 7.11 19.73
CA ASP A 186 17.25 5.98 20.65
C ASP A 186 17.16 4.65 19.87
N ILE A 187 17.67 3.58 20.48
CA ILE A 187 17.64 2.23 19.90
C ILE A 187 17.25 1.25 21.00
N ALA A 188 16.26 0.39 20.72
CA ALA A 188 15.91 -0.74 21.55
C ALA A 188 15.95 -2.04 20.73
N ILE A 189 16.52 -3.09 21.29
CA ILE A 189 16.62 -4.40 20.67
C ILE A 189 15.65 -5.34 21.37
N TYR A 190 14.87 -6.05 20.57
CA TYR A 190 13.86 -7.01 21.00
C TYR A 190 14.19 -8.40 20.43
N ASP A 191 13.93 -9.44 21.20
CA ASP A 191 13.94 -10.81 20.71
C ASP A 191 12.67 -11.12 19.87
N ILE A 192 12.60 -12.34 19.35
CA ILE A 192 11.47 -12.79 18.50
C ILE A 192 10.15 -12.89 19.29
N THR A 193 10.19 -12.86 20.63
CA THR A 193 9.00 -12.89 21.50
C THR A 193 8.48 -11.49 21.82
N GLY A 194 9.21 -10.45 21.37
CA GLY A 194 8.90 -9.05 21.67
C GLY A 194 9.43 -8.56 23.02
N LYS A 195 10.26 -9.37 23.72
CA LYS A 195 10.92 -8.94 24.95
C LYS A 195 12.10 -8.03 24.61
N GLN A 196 12.15 -6.84 25.25
CA GLN A 196 13.31 -5.96 25.12
C GLN A 196 14.52 -6.57 25.82
N VAL A 197 15.58 -6.78 25.06
CA VAL A 197 16.83 -7.40 25.54
C VAL A 197 17.95 -6.38 25.73
N LYS A 198 17.91 -5.25 25.01
CA LYS A 198 18.91 -4.19 25.10
C LYS A 198 18.35 -2.83 24.70
N GLN A 199 18.95 -1.76 25.25
CA GLN A 199 18.61 -0.39 24.86
C GLN A 199 19.86 0.48 24.87
N PHE A 200 19.94 1.42 23.92
CA PHE A 200 21.01 2.40 23.80
C PHE A 200 20.39 3.79 23.66
N ALA A 201 20.71 4.67 24.60
CA ALA A 201 20.28 6.07 24.57
C ALA A 201 21.17 6.91 23.62
N ARG A 202 20.70 8.11 23.28
CA ARG A 202 21.45 9.10 22.48
C ARG A 202 22.85 9.32 23.09
N ASN A 203 23.85 9.36 22.25
CA ASN A 203 25.28 9.51 22.63
C ASN A 203 25.90 8.32 23.40
N ALA A 204 25.22 7.20 23.50
CA ALA A 204 25.79 6.00 24.16
C ALA A 204 26.99 5.42 23.40
N THR A 205 27.20 5.83 22.15
CA THR A 205 28.28 5.28 21.32
C THR A 205 28.97 6.38 20.50
N LYS A 206 30.31 6.30 20.46
CA LYS A 206 31.09 7.04 19.45
C LYS A 206 30.94 6.28 18.11
N ASN A 207 30.67 7.01 17.02
CA ASN A 207 30.60 6.48 15.66
C ASN A 207 29.39 5.57 15.34
N ASN A 208 28.22 5.74 15.99
CA ASN A 208 27.01 4.98 15.71
C ASN A 208 27.20 3.44 15.71
N SER A 209 28.12 2.93 16.58
CA SER A 209 28.40 1.51 16.74
C SER A 209 27.79 0.98 18.04
N TYR A 210 27.03 -0.09 17.96
CA TYR A 210 26.22 -0.66 19.04
C TYR A 210 26.68 -2.08 19.35
N PHE A 211 27.18 -2.28 20.56
CA PHE A 211 27.78 -3.57 21.01
C PHE A 211 26.68 -4.59 21.35
N VAL A 212 26.78 -5.80 20.78
CA VAL A 212 25.79 -6.88 20.89
C VAL A 212 26.43 -8.27 21.14
N ALA A 213 27.72 -8.35 21.41
CA ALA A 213 28.42 -9.63 21.64
C ALA A 213 27.95 -10.40 22.90
N ASP A 214 27.15 -9.74 23.75
CA ASP A 214 26.53 -10.35 24.93
C ASP A 214 25.12 -10.95 24.63
N LEU A 215 24.64 -10.82 23.40
CA LEU A 215 23.40 -11.44 22.95
C LEU A 215 23.70 -12.81 22.29
N ASN A 216 22.79 -13.75 22.50
CA ASN A 216 22.91 -15.08 21.88
C ASN A 216 22.72 -14.99 20.35
N THR A 217 23.32 -15.95 19.64
CA THR A 217 23.05 -16.14 18.20
C THR A 217 21.55 -16.26 17.94
N GLY A 218 21.05 -15.47 16.98
CA GLY A 218 19.63 -15.47 16.68
C GLY A 218 19.16 -14.27 15.87
N ILE A 219 17.83 -14.19 15.72
CA ILE A 219 17.14 -13.07 15.05
C ILE A 219 16.58 -12.11 16.10
N TYR A 220 16.82 -10.82 15.87
CA TYR A 220 16.40 -9.73 16.72
C TYR A 220 15.71 -8.64 15.89
N PHE A 221 14.91 -7.82 16.54
CA PHE A 221 14.29 -6.64 15.98
C PHE A 221 14.87 -5.40 16.65
N VAL A 222 15.46 -4.52 15.86
CA VAL A 222 16.02 -3.24 16.32
C VAL A 222 14.99 -2.15 16.05
N ARG A 223 14.38 -1.63 17.11
CA ARG A 223 13.53 -0.45 17.04
C ARG A 223 14.40 0.79 17.16
N ILE A 224 14.32 1.65 16.18
CA ILE A 224 15.14 2.84 16.05
C ILE A 224 14.22 4.06 16.11
N ILE A 225 14.56 5.07 16.88
CA ILE A 225 13.83 6.34 16.96
C ILE A 225 14.76 7.43 16.42
N ASN A 226 14.30 8.17 15.42
CA ASN A 226 15.04 9.31 14.87
C ASN A 226 14.82 10.60 15.69
N ASP A 227 15.47 11.68 15.30
CA ASP A 227 15.35 12.99 15.97
C ASP A 227 13.93 13.57 15.91
N ASP A 228 13.13 13.20 14.91
CA ASP A 228 11.73 13.61 14.75
C ASP A 228 10.75 12.77 15.58
N ASN A 229 11.25 11.90 16.48
CA ASN A 229 10.50 10.92 17.27
C ASN A 229 9.76 9.86 16.44
N LYS A 230 10.08 9.70 15.16
CA LYS A 230 9.54 8.62 14.35
C LYS A 230 10.28 7.32 14.66
N ALA A 231 9.53 6.24 14.85
CA ALA A 231 10.08 4.91 15.13
C ALA A 231 10.08 4.04 13.87
N MET A 232 11.13 3.23 13.71
CA MET A 232 11.21 2.19 12.70
C MET A 232 11.80 0.92 13.28
N THR A 233 11.53 -0.21 12.63
CA THR A 233 12.05 -1.52 13.07
C THR A 233 12.82 -2.18 11.94
N LYS A 234 14.02 -2.67 12.24
CA LYS A 234 14.88 -3.41 11.30
C LYS A 234 15.24 -4.77 11.89
N LYS A 235 15.34 -5.78 11.03
CA LYS A 235 15.85 -7.11 11.44
C LYS A 235 17.35 -7.07 11.60
N LEU A 236 17.85 -7.63 12.71
CA LEU A 236 19.27 -7.88 13.00
C LEU A 236 19.46 -9.37 13.19
N ILE A 237 20.48 -9.93 12.58
CA ILE A 237 20.93 -11.32 12.78
C ILE A 237 22.24 -11.26 13.55
N ILE A 238 22.37 -12.03 14.63
CA ILE A 238 23.60 -12.19 15.41
C ILE A 238 24.11 -13.61 15.21
N ASN A 239 25.39 -13.72 14.83
CA ASN A 239 26.11 -14.99 14.66
C ASN A 239 27.04 -15.25 15.81
#